data_f69c2ab853c750493d1b81b5ae467732
#
_entry.id   f69c2ab853c750493d1b81b5ae467732
#
_cell.length_a   1.000
_cell.length_b   1.000
_cell.length_c   1.000
_cell.angle_alpha   90.00
_cell.angle_beta   90.00
_cell.angle_gamma   90.00
#
_symmetry.space_group_name_H-M   'P 1'
#
loop_
_entity.id
_entity.type
_entity.pdbx_description
1 polymer ?
#
loop_
_entity_poly.entity_id
_entity_poly.type
_entity_poly.pdbx_seq_one_letter_code
_entity_poly.pdbx_strand_id
1 'polypeptide(L)'
;MKDLSLTLENLDEAFPSEFTQEQLAKAKTIFLKKLSEDAHCFYQGKIQTVAKAPVVGFNWFNVWYTPGVSKVSTKIRDNNDCSFELSNRGNLVAVVSDSTRVLGDGDCTPPGGLGVMEGKAFLMKYLGGVDGVALCIDSRDKDGRHNPDKIIDFVKMCQYSFGAVNLEDISQPNCFKVLDVLREECEIPVWHDDAQGTACVTLAGVINALKLAGKKISDVRIVLYGAGASNTTIARLLITDGADPAKMVLFDTKGALHSGRDDIKADARFYRKWELCEHTNPTHILTMDDAMKGADILISLSTPGPDVIKGEWVKSMADRSIVFACANPVPEIYPYAAKEAGAYIVATGRGDFPNQVNNSIGFPGILKGALMVRARKITDNMAIAAAHSLAEYAEKRGIHIDDIVPNMEEAAVFPYEAADVAMQAIADGVARVTLTREEAFQKAKKDIEHARCLTRSLMDKGFIDMPPADMIRKALDFAIGQVKG
;
A
#
# COMPACT_ATOMS: atom_id res chain seq x y z
N MET A 1 -29.44 18.18 -6.57
CA MET A 1 -28.02 18.04 -6.86
C MET A 1 -27.35 19.38 -6.62
N LYS A 2 -26.26 19.41 -5.85
CA LYS A 2 -25.41 20.60 -5.70
C LYS A 2 -24.32 20.57 -6.78
N ASP A 3 -23.79 21.73 -7.13
CA ASP A 3 -22.61 21.78 -8.01
C ASP A 3 -21.42 21.12 -7.32
N LEU A 4 -20.74 20.22 -8.03
CA LEU A 4 -19.59 19.50 -7.50
C LEU A 4 -18.38 20.43 -7.43
N SER A 5 -17.75 20.50 -6.25
CA SER A 5 -16.53 21.27 -6.04
C SER A 5 -15.32 20.62 -6.71
N LEU A 6 -14.31 21.43 -7.07
CA LEU A 6 -13.03 20.92 -7.59
C LEU A 6 -12.27 20.03 -6.57
N THR A 7 -12.55 20.18 -5.28
CA THR A 7 -11.96 19.36 -4.22
C THR A 7 -12.63 17.99 -4.08
N LEU A 8 -13.77 17.79 -4.74
CA LEU A 8 -14.62 16.59 -4.68
C LEU A 8 -15.17 16.28 -3.26
N GLU A 9 -15.01 17.18 -2.29
CA GLU A 9 -15.46 16.98 -0.89
C GLU A 9 -16.97 16.80 -0.76
N ASN A 10 -17.75 17.41 -1.67
CA ASN A 10 -19.20 17.33 -1.67
C ASN A 10 -19.74 16.33 -2.71
N LEU A 11 -18.97 15.28 -3.04
CA LEU A 11 -19.32 14.33 -4.10
C LEU A 11 -20.67 13.66 -3.86
N ASP A 12 -20.98 13.29 -2.62
CA ASP A 12 -22.26 12.64 -2.28
C ASP A 12 -23.46 13.52 -2.56
N GLU A 13 -23.34 14.83 -2.32
CA GLU A 13 -24.40 15.81 -2.53
C GLU A 13 -24.61 16.18 -4.01
N ALA A 14 -23.65 15.82 -4.86
CA ALA A 14 -23.71 16.06 -6.31
C ALA A 14 -24.55 14.99 -7.03
N PHE A 15 -24.76 13.81 -6.43
CA PHE A 15 -25.64 12.78 -6.99
C PHE A 15 -27.12 13.04 -6.67
N PRO A 16 -28.06 12.42 -7.44
CA PRO A 16 -29.48 12.50 -7.16
C PRO A 16 -29.81 11.97 -5.76
N SER A 17 -30.62 12.75 -5.01
CA SER A 17 -31.05 12.39 -3.64
C SER A 17 -31.93 11.14 -3.56
N GLU A 18 -32.53 10.77 -4.69
CA GLU A 18 -33.33 9.53 -4.82
C GLU A 18 -32.51 8.25 -4.96
N PHE A 19 -31.20 8.35 -5.11
CA PHE A 19 -30.33 7.16 -5.17
C PHE A 19 -30.33 6.43 -3.84
N THR A 20 -30.48 5.09 -3.90
CA THR A 20 -30.22 4.22 -2.75
C THR A 20 -28.74 4.25 -2.40
N GLN A 21 -28.36 3.79 -1.21
CA GLN A 21 -26.95 3.70 -0.81
C GLN A 21 -26.12 2.85 -1.77
N GLU A 22 -26.67 1.75 -2.28
CA GLU A 22 -26.03 0.91 -3.28
C GLU A 22 -25.84 1.63 -4.63
N GLN A 23 -26.90 2.31 -5.11
CA GLN A 23 -26.82 3.11 -6.32
C GLN A 23 -25.80 4.25 -6.20
N LEU A 24 -25.75 4.92 -5.05
CA LEU A 24 -24.77 5.98 -4.77
C LEU A 24 -23.34 5.42 -4.80
N ALA A 25 -23.08 4.31 -4.12
CA ALA A 25 -21.75 3.68 -4.12
C ALA A 25 -21.31 3.23 -5.53
N LYS A 26 -22.25 2.68 -6.33
CA LYS A 26 -22.01 2.33 -7.73
C LYS A 26 -21.71 3.57 -8.58
N ALA A 27 -22.51 4.63 -8.43
CA ALA A 27 -22.34 5.88 -9.18
C ALA A 27 -21.02 6.56 -8.88
N LYS A 28 -20.60 6.62 -7.59
CA LYS A 28 -19.28 7.11 -7.17
C LYS A 28 -18.14 6.36 -7.84
N THR A 29 -18.23 5.03 -7.86
CA THR A 29 -17.21 4.20 -8.51
C THR A 29 -17.10 4.47 -10.00
N ILE A 30 -18.24 4.59 -10.70
CA ILE A 30 -18.28 4.91 -12.14
C ILE A 30 -17.73 6.32 -12.38
N PHE A 31 -18.11 7.30 -11.57
CA PHE A 31 -17.62 8.66 -11.65
C PHE A 31 -16.11 8.75 -11.53
N LEU A 32 -15.56 8.15 -10.46
CA LEU A 32 -14.11 8.18 -10.22
C LEU A 32 -13.31 7.48 -11.32
N LYS A 33 -13.81 6.36 -11.84
CA LYS A 33 -13.17 5.67 -12.98
C LYS A 33 -13.21 6.53 -14.24
N LYS A 34 -14.35 7.15 -14.56
CA LYS A 34 -14.48 8.02 -15.74
C LYS A 34 -13.63 9.27 -15.62
N LEU A 35 -13.67 9.95 -14.46
CA LEU A 35 -12.85 11.13 -14.21
C LEU A 35 -11.35 10.79 -14.28
N SER A 36 -10.94 9.63 -13.75
CA SER A 36 -9.56 9.17 -13.82
C SER A 36 -9.10 8.97 -15.26
N GLU A 37 -9.91 8.30 -16.11
CA GLU A 37 -9.60 8.12 -17.53
C GLU A 37 -9.42 9.48 -18.25
N ASP A 38 -10.37 10.39 -18.06
CA ASP A 38 -10.34 11.71 -18.71
C ASP A 38 -9.14 12.55 -18.24
N ALA A 39 -8.84 12.52 -16.94
CA ALA A 39 -7.70 13.22 -16.37
C ALA A 39 -6.35 12.65 -16.86
N HIS A 40 -6.21 11.33 -16.96
CA HIS A 40 -5.00 10.74 -17.52
C HIS A 40 -4.79 11.10 -18.99
N CYS A 41 -5.87 11.16 -19.75
CA CYS A 41 -5.83 11.61 -21.15
C CYS A 41 -5.40 13.09 -21.24
N PHE A 42 -5.97 13.96 -20.39
CA PHE A 42 -5.66 15.39 -20.38
C PHE A 42 -4.22 15.68 -19.97
N TYR A 43 -3.76 15.08 -18.87
CA TYR A 43 -2.42 15.30 -18.33
C TYR A 43 -1.34 14.45 -18.99
N GLN A 44 -1.70 13.43 -19.76
CA GLN A 44 -0.77 12.46 -20.37
C GLN A 44 0.12 11.75 -19.32
N GLY A 45 -0.47 11.35 -18.23
CA GLY A 45 0.19 10.76 -17.04
C GLY A 45 0.13 11.68 -15.82
N LYS A 46 0.83 11.30 -14.75
CA LYS A 46 0.79 12.01 -13.45
C LYS A 46 2.15 12.55 -13.03
N ILE A 47 3.22 12.11 -13.67
CA ILE A 47 4.60 12.37 -13.27
C ILE A 47 5.36 13.00 -14.41
N GLN A 48 6.08 14.07 -14.07
CA GLN A 48 7.11 14.65 -14.91
C GLN A 48 8.38 14.88 -14.10
N THR A 49 9.54 14.89 -14.76
CA THR A 49 10.82 15.20 -14.10
C THR A 49 11.07 16.70 -14.08
N VAL A 50 11.55 17.19 -12.94
CA VAL A 50 11.90 18.60 -12.75
C VAL A 50 13.38 18.70 -12.36
N ALA A 51 14.10 19.67 -12.93
CA ALA A 51 15.50 19.92 -12.59
C ALA A 51 15.65 20.29 -11.11
N LYS A 52 16.66 19.72 -10.45
CA LYS A 52 16.98 19.93 -9.04
C LYS A 52 18.11 20.96 -8.85
N ALA A 53 18.88 21.17 -9.91
CA ALA A 53 20.03 22.08 -9.93
C ALA A 53 19.70 23.37 -10.70
N PRO A 54 20.19 24.54 -10.24
CA PRO A 54 19.94 25.80 -10.92
C PRO A 54 20.77 25.95 -12.20
N VAL A 55 20.21 26.65 -13.18
CA VAL A 55 20.92 27.12 -14.37
C VAL A 55 21.00 28.66 -14.28
N VAL A 56 22.09 29.17 -13.69
CA VAL A 56 22.30 30.63 -13.53
C VAL A 56 22.86 31.24 -14.80
N GLY A 57 23.43 30.39 -15.67
CA GLY A 57 23.95 30.76 -16.99
C GLY A 57 24.52 29.52 -17.65
N PHE A 58 24.68 29.52 -19.00
CA PHE A 58 25.10 28.33 -19.77
C PHE A 58 26.45 27.75 -19.34
N ASN A 59 27.36 28.59 -18.78
CA ASN A 59 28.66 28.10 -18.30
C ASN A 59 28.51 27.12 -17.10
N TRP A 60 27.38 27.13 -16.40
CA TRP A 60 27.11 26.17 -15.34
C TRP A 60 26.97 24.72 -15.86
N PHE A 61 26.69 24.51 -17.15
CA PHE A 61 26.74 23.18 -17.73
C PHE A 61 28.14 22.57 -17.73
N ASN A 62 29.20 23.40 -17.66
CA ASN A 62 30.56 22.89 -17.45
C ASN A 62 30.77 22.31 -16.04
N VAL A 63 29.97 22.75 -15.08
CA VAL A 63 29.94 22.19 -13.71
C VAL A 63 29.07 20.94 -13.66
N TRP A 64 27.83 21.04 -14.20
CA TRP A 64 26.83 19.95 -14.12
C TRP A 64 27.11 18.81 -15.09
N TYR A 65 27.86 19.05 -16.15
CA TYR A 65 28.21 18.06 -17.16
C TYR A 65 29.73 18.05 -17.40
N THR A 66 30.19 18.34 -18.60
CA THR A 66 31.61 18.24 -18.97
C THR A 66 32.30 19.61 -18.86
N PRO A 67 33.47 19.71 -18.16
CA PRO A 67 34.28 18.65 -17.56
C PRO A 67 34.00 18.34 -16.08
N GLY A 68 33.23 19.14 -15.38
CA GLY A 68 33.09 19.10 -13.91
C GLY A 68 32.60 17.75 -13.35
N VAL A 69 31.62 17.12 -14.02
CA VAL A 69 31.00 15.83 -13.59
C VAL A 69 32.00 14.66 -13.53
N SER A 70 33.12 14.76 -14.24
CA SER A 70 34.18 13.73 -14.19
C SER A 70 34.68 13.48 -12.76
N LYS A 71 34.78 14.54 -11.95
CA LYS A 71 35.18 14.40 -10.54
C LYS A 71 34.14 13.69 -9.69
N VAL A 72 32.86 13.88 -9.98
CA VAL A 72 31.77 13.15 -9.32
C VAL A 72 31.85 11.67 -9.64
N SER A 73 32.02 11.32 -10.94
CA SER A 73 32.13 9.93 -11.39
C SER A 73 33.31 9.19 -10.72
N THR A 74 34.48 9.84 -10.65
CA THR A 74 35.65 9.22 -10.01
C THR A 74 35.47 9.06 -8.50
N LYS A 75 34.83 10.02 -7.82
CA LYS A 75 34.55 9.90 -6.38
C LYS A 75 33.58 8.76 -6.09
N ILE A 76 32.54 8.57 -6.92
CA ILE A 76 31.61 7.45 -6.77
C ILE A 76 32.30 6.11 -7.10
N ARG A 77 33.16 6.06 -8.14
CA ARG A 77 33.96 4.86 -8.45
C ARG A 77 34.81 4.43 -7.27
N ASP A 78 35.46 5.38 -6.61
CA ASP A 78 36.37 5.11 -5.49
C ASP A 78 35.62 4.71 -4.21
N ASN A 79 34.37 5.16 -4.06
CA ASN A 79 33.45 4.74 -3.01
C ASN A 79 32.01 4.81 -3.49
N ASN A 80 31.39 3.66 -3.81
CA ASN A 80 30.05 3.57 -4.37
C ASN A 80 28.96 4.18 -3.46
N ASP A 81 29.14 4.18 -2.15
CA ASP A 81 28.16 4.79 -1.24
C ASP A 81 28.06 6.31 -1.41
N CYS A 82 29.08 6.97 -1.98
CA CYS A 82 28.98 8.39 -2.36
C CYS A 82 27.89 8.66 -3.39
N SER A 83 27.42 7.65 -4.13
CA SER A 83 26.32 7.82 -5.09
C SER A 83 25.00 8.25 -4.42
N PHE A 84 24.76 7.83 -3.18
CA PHE A 84 23.58 8.26 -2.41
C PHE A 84 23.59 9.77 -2.07
N GLU A 85 24.76 10.41 -2.07
CA GLU A 85 24.92 11.85 -1.80
C GLU A 85 25.08 12.67 -3.07
N LEU A 86 25.79 12.12 -4.05
CA LEU A 86 26.23 12.85 -5.25
C LEU A 86 25.29 12.68 -6.45
N SER A 87 24.22 11.91 -6.29
CA SER A 87 23.17 11.73 -7.29
C SER A 87 21.78 11.69 -6.67
N ASN A 88 20.73 11.59 -7.49
CA ASN A 88 19.37 11.44 -6.99
C ASN A 88 19.10 10.05 -6.38
N ARG A 89 20.06 9.11 -6.49
CA ARG A 89 19.94 7.75 -5.95
C ARG A 89 19.46 7.72 -4.50
N GLY A 90 19.97 8.64 -3.67
CA GLY A 90 19.63 8.70 -2.24
C GLY A 90 18.17 9.00 -1.92
N ASN A 91 17.36 9.43 -2.90
CA ASN A 91 15.94 9.73 -2.73
C ASN A 91 15.04 9.18 -3.84
N LEU A 92 15.55 8.24 -4.67
CA LEU A 92 14.87 7.72 -5.85
C LEU A 92 14.48 6.25 -5.66
N VAL A 93 13.20 5.93 -5.90
CA VAL A 93 12.62 4.59 -5.82
C VAL A 93 12.22 4.09 -7.20
N ALA A 94 12.59 2.86 -7.53
CA ALA A 94 12.04 2.14 -8.66
C ALA A 94 10.69 1.52 -8.26
N VAL A 95 9.60 1.87 -8.95
CA VAL A 95 8.29 1.22 -8.81
C VAL A 95 8.18 0.17 -9.90
N VAL A 96 8.46 -1.09 -9.56
CA VAL A 96 8.62 -2.19 -10.52
C VAL A 96 7.39 -3.10 -10.50
N SER A 97 6.82 -3.36 -11.68
CA SER A 97 5.67 -4.23 -11.87
C SER A 97 5.80 -5.04 -13.15
N ASP A 98 5.25 -6.24 -13.19
CA ASP A 98 4.94 -6.97 -14.43
C ASP A 98 3.45 -6.89 -14.80
N SER A 99 2.66 -6.16 -14.00
CA SER A 99 1.23 -5.89 -14.19
C SER A 99 0.35 -7.15 -14.23
N THR A 100 0.77 -8.21 -13.54
CA THR A 100 0.07 -9.50 -13.55
C THR A 100 -1.08 -9.58 -12.55
N ARG A 101 -1.20 -8.57 -11.65
CA ARG A 101 -2.26 -8.48 -10.64
C ARG A 101 -2.65 -7.03 -10.35
N VAL A 102 -3.06 -6.29 -11.37
CA VAL A 102 -3.42 -4.86 -11.25
C VAL A 102 -4.75 -4.74 -10.52
N LEU A 103 -4.74 -4.23 -9.30
CA LEU A 103 -5.93 -4.02 -8.45
C LEU A 103 -6.85 -5.26 -8.43
N GLY A 104 -8.12 -5.09 -8.83
CA GLY A 104 -9.12 -6.14 -9.00
C GLY A 104 -9.24 -6.67 -10.44
N ASP A 105 -8.52 -6.08 -11.40
CA ASP A 105 -8.70 -6.34 -12.84
C ASP A 105 -7.81 -7.49 -13.36
N GLY A 106 -6.85 -7.98 -12.55
CA GLY A 106 -5.99 -9.11 -12.89
C GLY A 106 -4.80 -8.73 -13.78
N ASP A 107 -4.48 -9.58 -14.78
CA ASP A 107 -3.38 -9.35 -15.71
C ASP A 107 -3.78 -8.30 -16.76
N CYS A 108 -3.19 -7.11 -16.64
CA CYS A 108 -3.44 -5.98 -17.53
C CYS A 108 -2.35 -5.78 -18.60
N THR A 109 -1.42 -6.71 -18.74
CA THR A 109 -0.19 -6.58 -19.55
C THR A 109 0.74 -5.46 -19.02
N PRO A 110 2.05 -5.47 -19.33
CA PRO A 110 2.98 -4.50 -18.74
C PRO A 110 2.57 -3.03 -18.91
N PRO A 111 2.19 -2.52 -20.09
CA PRO A 111 1.79 -1.12 -20.21
C PRO A 111 0.54 -0.75 -19.44
N GLY A 112 -0.38 -1.71 -19.20
CA GLY A 112 -1.62 -1.48 -18.46
C GLY A 112 -1.42 -1.10 -17.00
N GLY A 113 -0.28 -1.47 -16.40
CA GLY A 113 0.06 -1.11 -15.04
C GLY A 113 0.60 0.31 -14.86
N LEU A 114 0.98 1.02 -15.94
CA LEU A 114 1.61 2.35 -15.84
C LEU A 114 0.79 3.34 -15.01
N GLY A 115 -0.52 3.35 -15.17
CA GLY A 115 -1.38 4.25 -14.40
C GLY A 115 -1.28 4.04 -12.89
N VAL A 116 -1.17 2.80 -12.42
CA VAL A 116 -0.99 2.47 -11.00
C VAL A 116 0.43 2.81 -10.54
N MET A 117 1.46 2.44 -11.32
CA MET A 117 2.87 2.68 -10.96
C MET A 117 3.20 4.18 -10.87
N GLU A 118 2.67 4.99 -11.79
CA GLU A 118 2.75 6.45 -11.68
C GLU A 118 1.97 6.99 -10.48
N GLY A 119 0.83 6.37 -10.15
CA GLY A 119 0.07 6.70 -8.94
C GLY A 119 0.89 6.48 -7.67
N LYS A 120 1.59 5.35 -7.57
CA LYS A 120 2.52 5.08 -6.46
C LYS A 120 3.65 6.10 -6.40
N ALA A 121 4.29 6.41 -7.52
CA ALA A 121 5.33 7.42 -7.59
C ALA A 121 4.82 8.82 -7.16
N PHE A 122 3.61 9.18 -7.57
CA PHE A 122 2.98 10.43 -7.19
C PHE A 122 2.69 10.52 -5.68
N LEU A 123 2.13 9.45 -5.09
CA LEU A 123 1.91 9.37 -3.65
C LEU A 123 3.23 9.42 -2.86
N MET A 124 4.25 8.67 -3.29
CA MET A 124 5.60 8.74 -2.69
C MET A 124 6.14 10.17 -2.68
N LYS A 125 5.96 10.91 -3.78
CA LYS A 125 6.41 12.30 -3.88
C LYS A 125 5.64 13.22 -2.94
N TYR A 126 4.31 13.18 -3.00
CA TYR A 126 3.46 14.14 -2.32
C TYR A 126 3.34 13.88 -0.81
N LEU A 127 3.37 12.62 -0.38
CA LEU A 127 3.21 12.20 1.02
C LEU A 127 4.54 11.88 1.70
N GLY A 128 5.51 11.31 0.97
CA GLY A 128 6.81 10.90 1.51
C GLY A 128 7.99 11.80 1.15
N GLY A 129 7.82 12.74 0.24
CA GLY A 129 8.95 13.55 -0.29
C GLY A 129 9.99 12.74 -1.06
N VAL A 130 9.59 11.56 -1.58
CA VAL A 130 10.44 10.59 -2.28
C VAL A 130 10.15 10.63 -3.78
N ASP A 131 11.19 10.61 -4.59
CA ASP A 131 11.06 10.52 -6.05
C ASP A 131 10.81 9.07 -6.48
N GLY A 132 9.85 8.84 -7.36
CA GLY A 132 9.52 7.51 -7.88
C GLY A 132 9.56 7.46 -9.41
N VAL A 133 9.96 6.31 -9.96
CA VAL A 133 9.95 6.04 -11.40
C VAL A 133 9.17 4.77 -11.67
N ALA A 134 8.12 4.85 -12.50
CA ALA A 134 7.32 3.73 -12.94
C ALA A 134 8.09 2.87 -13.94
N LEU A 135 8.23 1.57 -13.66
CA LEU A 135 8.97 0.60 -14.48
C LEU A 135 8.11 -0.66 -14.66
N CYS A 136 7.31 -0.68 -15.72
CA CYS A 136 6.55 -1.86 -16.11
C CYS A 136 7.38 -2.71 -17.08
N ILE A 137 7.58 -3.99 -16.72
CA ILE A 137 8.43 -4.92 -17.45
C ILE A 137 7.67 -6.16 -17.91
N ASP A 138 8.06 -6.77 -18.99
CA ASP A 138 7.48 -8.04 -19.46
C ASP A 138 8.21 -9.24 -18.84
N SER A 139 7.57 -9.86 -17.86
CA SER A 139 8.06 -11.08 -17.22
C SER A 139 7.73 -12.35 -18.00
N ARG A 140 6.92 -12.28 -19.06
CA ARG A 140 6.43 -13.46 -19.78
C ARG A 140 7.54 -14.14 -20.57
N ASP A 141 7.58 -15.45 -20.51
CA ASP A 141 8.38 -16.29 -21.41
C ASP A 141 7.71 -16.41 -22.77
N LYS A 142 8.40 -17.05 -23.73
CA LYS A 142 7.91 -17.24 -25.09
C LYS A 142 6.58 -18.00 -25.18
N ASP A 143 6.27 -18.80 -24.19
CA ASP A 143 5.02 -19.54 -24.04
C ASP A 143 3.94 -18.80 -23.22
N GLY A 144 4.19 -17.53 -22.88
CA GLY A 144 3.26 -16.67 -22.16
C GLY A 144 3.23 -16.86 -20.63
N ARG A 145 4.05 -17.75 -20.08
CA ARG A 145 4.13 -17.96 -18.62
C ARG A 145 4.91 -16.83 -17.96
N HIS A 146 4.43 -16.34 -16.81
CA HIS A 146 5.12 -15.34 -16.01
C HIS A 146 6.34 -15.95 -15.31
N ASN A 147 7.50 -15.36 -15.57
CA ASN A 147 8.77 -15.82 -15.05
C ASN A 147 9.31 -14.82 -14.01
N PRO A 148 9.27 -15.15 -12.70
CA PRO A 148 9.75 -14.25 -11.65
C PRO A 148 11.26 -13.95 -11.75
N ASP A 149 12.06 -14.83 -12.37
CA ASP A 149 13.50 -14.63 -12.47
C ASP A 149 13.85 -13.43 -13.36
N LYS A 150 13.02 -13.11 -14.37
CA LYS A 150 13.19 -11.90 -15.18
C LYS A 150 13.04 -10.62 -14.36
N ILE A 151 12.09 -10.61 -13.41
CA ILE A 151 11.91 -9.46 -12.50
C ILE A 151 13.12 -9.34 -11.59
N ILE A 152 13.58 -10.46 -11.04
CA ILE A 152 14.76 -10.54 -10.17
C ILE A 152 15.99 -10.02 -10.90
N ASP A 153 16.27 -10.51 -12.11
CA ASP A 153 17.41 -10.09 -12.90
C ASP A 153 17.35 -8.61 -13.27
N PHE A 154 16.18 -8.11 -13.68
CA PHE A 154 15.98 -6.71 -13.98
C PHE A 154 16.28 -5.81 -12.77
N VAL A 155 15.75 -6.12 -11.59
CA VAL A 155 15.97 -5.33 -10.38
C VAL A 155 17.45 -5.39 -9.96
N LYS A 156 18.09 -6.54 -10.03
CA LYS A 156 19.53 -6.69 -9.74
C LYS A 156 20.41 -5.85 -10.66
N MET A 157 20.05 -5.75 -11.94
CA MET A 157 20.78 -4.91 -12.90
C MET A 157 20.57 -3.42 -12.65
N CYS A 158 19.36 -2.98 -12.34
CA CYS A 158 19.03 -1.56 -12.21
C CYS A 158 19.24 -0.96 -10.80
N GLN A 159 19.45 -1.78 -9.76
CA GLN A 159 19.54 -1.34 -8.37
C GLN A 159 20.55 -0.21 -8.11
N TYR A 160 21.60 -0.12 -8.91
CA TYR A 160 22.64 0.90 -8.75
C TYR A 160 22.19 2.33 -9.09
N SER A 161 21.05 2.47 -9.74
CA SER A 161 20.44 3.77 -10.08
C SER A 161 19.45 4.25 -9.02
N PHE A 162 19.04 3.38 -8.09
CA PHE A 162 17.98 3.63 -7.13
C PHE A 162 18.46 3.47 -5.69
N GLY A 163 17.77 4.14 -4.76
CA GLY A 163 17.98 4.00 -3.32
C GLY A 163 17.10 2.93 -2.68
N ALA A 164 15.97 2.60 -3.33
CA ALA A 164 15.05 1.54 -2.93
C ALA A 164 14.24 1.04 -4.11
N VAL A 165 13.57 -0.09 -3.94
CA VAL A 165 12.63 -0.69 -4.90
C VAL A 165 11.29 -0.92 -4.22
N ASN A 166 10.21 -0.48 -4.86
CA ASN A 166 8.85 -0.88 -4.56
C ASN A 166 8.36 -1.85 -5.63
N LEU A 167 8.11 -3.09 -5.25
CA LEU A 167 7.44 -4.08 -6.10
C LEU A 167 5.93 -3.88 -5.99
N GLU A 168 5.23 -3.93 -7.11
CA GLU A 168 3.80 -3.65 -7.18
C GLU A 168 3.10 -4.56 -8.19
N ASP A 169 1.86 -4.95 -7.92
CA ASP A 169 0.97 -5.67 -8.84
C ASP A 169 1.58 -6.96 -9.44
N ILE A 170 2.42 -7.67 -8.69
CA ILE A 170 2.99 -8.97 -9.06
C ILE A 170 2.13 -10.08 -8.44
N SER A 171 1.61 -10.98 -9.27
CA SER A 171 0.75 -12.06 -8.81
C SER A 171 1.47 -13.09 -7.92
N GLN A 172 0.73 -13.64 -6.92
CA GLN A 172 1.25 -14.79 -6.19
C GLN A 172 1.21 -16.08 -7.07
N PRO A 173 2.12 -17.04 -6.84
CA PRO A 173 3.16 -17.09 -5.79
C PRO A 173 4.43 -16.33 -6.16
N ASN A 174 4.56 -15.80 -7.39
CA ASN A 174 5.77 -15.16 -7.90
C ASN A 174 6.22 -13.97 -7.05
N CYS A 175 5.28 -13.15 -6.56
CA CYS A 175 5.59 -11.99 -5.73
C CYS A 175 6.45 -12.34 -4.50
N PHE A 176 6.23 -13.49 -3.88
CA PHE A 176 7.01 -13.92 -2.72
C PHE A 176 8.43 -14.33 -3.10
N LYS A 177 8.59 -15.12 -4.18
CA LYS A 177 9.91 -15.49 -4.68
C LYS A 177 10.73 -14.25 -5.03
N VAL A 178 10.11 -13.30 -5.78
CA VAL A 178 10.77 -12.06 -6.18
C VAL A 178 11.21 -11.25 -4.95
N LEU A 179 10.30 -11.04 -3.98
CA LEU A 179 10.60 -10.28 -2.77
C LEU A 179 11.71 -10.93 -1.95
N ASP A 180 11.61 -12.24 -1.68
CA ASP A 180 12.55 -12.93 -0.80
C ASP A 180 13.96 -12.97 -1.37
N VAL A 181 14.10 -13.29 -2.66
CA VAL A 181 15.40 -13.28 -3.34
C VAL A 181 16.00 -11.88 -3.35
N LEU A 182 15.23 -10.87 -3.73
CA LEU A 182 15.74 -9.51 -3.84
C LEU A 182 16.09 -8.89 -2.48
N ARG A 183 15.35 -9.22 -1.42
CA ARG A 183 15.69 -8.77 -0.05
C ARG A 183 17.04 -9.29 0.44
N GLU A 184 17.48 -10.46 -0.04
CA GLU A 184 18.77 -11.05 0.33
C GLU A 184 19.90 -10.67 -0.64
N GLU A 185 19.61 -10.51 -1.92
CA GLU A 185 20.64 -10.34 -2.95
C GLU A 185 20.86 -8.87 -3.35
N CYS A 186 19.92 -7.95 -3.09
CA CYS A 186 20.13 -6.53 -3.37
C CYS A 186 20.84 -5.80 -2.22
N GLU A 187 21.62 -4.79 -2.57
CA GLU A 187 22.30 -3.90 -1.61
C GLU A 187 21.41 -2.72 -1.15
N ILE A 188 20.23 -2.57 -1.72
CA ILE A 188 19.23 -1.55 -1.42
C ILE A 188 17.94 -2.20 -0.93
N PRO A 189 17.11 -1.51 -0.13
CA PRO A 189 15.88 -2.05 0.38
C PRO A 189 14.89 -2.35 -0.74
N VAL A 190 14.26 -3.53 -0.67
CA VAL A 190 13.18 -3.98 -1.54
C VAL A 190 11.92 -4.19 -0.71
N TRP A 191 10.83 -3.61 -1.16
CA TRP A 191 9.51 -3.62 -0.56
C TRP A 191 8.48 -4.14 -1.55
N HIS A 192 7.46 -4.86 -1.10
CA HIS A 192 6.31 -5.24 -1.92
C HIS A 192 5.04 -4.70 -1.28
N ASP A 193 4.48 -3.66 -1.88
CA ASP A 193 3.45 -2.89 -1.22
C ASP A 193 2.11 -3.62 -1.07
N ASP A 194 1.67 -4.39 -2.08
CA ASP A 194 0.42 -5.17 -1.97
C ASP A 194 0.44 -6.18 -0.82
N ALA A 195 1.61 -6.75 -0.54
CA ALA A 195 1.76 -7.71 0.54
C ALA A 195 2.08 -7.01 1.87
N GLN A 196 3.20 -6.29 1.92
CA GLN A 196 3.76 -5.74 3.16
C GLN A 196 3.09 -4.42 3.57
N GLY A 197 2.78 -3.51 2.62
CA GLY A 197 2.09 -2.25 2.90
C GLY A 197 0.68 -2.48 3.39
N THR A 198 -0.07 -3.36 2.72
CA THR A 198 -1.40 -3.77 3.17
C THR A 198 -1.36 -4.42 4.56
N ALA A 199 -0.35 -5.25 4.83
CA ALA A 199 -0.20 -5.88 6.14
C ALA A 199 0.15 -4.86 7.24
N CYS A 200 1.02 -3.90 6.97
CA CYS A 200 1.37 -2.82 7.89
C CYS A 200 0.14 -2.00 8.32
N VAL A 201 -0.63 -1.50 7.35
CA VAL A 201 -1.79 -0.64 7.68
C VAL A 201 -2.95 -1.44 8.31
N THR A 202 -3.10 -2.72 7.95
CA THR A 202 -4.06 -3.62 8.60
C THR A 202 -3.67 -3.85 10.06
N LEU A 203 -2.40 -4.10 10.34
CA LEU A 203 -1.90 -4.24 11.71
C LEU A 203 -2.14 -2.95 12.52
N ALA A 204 -1.90 -1.77 11.96
CA ALA A 204 -2.20 -0.49 12.62
C ALA A 204 -3.68 -0.39 13.00
N GLY A 205 -4.58 -0.76 12.09
CA GLY A 205 -6.02 -0.81 12.34
C GLY A 205 -6.39 -1.83 13.42
N VAL A 206 -5.81 -3.03 13.39
CA VAL A 206 -6.03 -4.08 14.39
C VAL A 206 -5.59 -3.62 15.80
N ILE A 207 -4.41 -2.99 15.92
CA ILE A 207 -3.90 -2.46 17.20
C ILE A 207 -4.94 -1.53 17.85
N ASN A 208 -5.45 -0.56 17.11
CA ASN A 208 -6.40 0.41 17.66
C ASN A 208 -7.82 -0.17 17.85
N ALA A 209 -8.26 -1.04 16.95
CA ALA A 209 -9.53 -1.75 17.10
C ALA A 209 -9.54 -2.63 18.34
N LEU A 210 -8.44 -3.32 18.66
CA LEU A 210 -8.30 -4.12 19.89
C LEU A 210 -8.33 -3.27 21.14
N LYS A 211 -7.68 -2.08 21.14
CA LYS A 211 -7.77 -1.12 22.27
C LYS A 211 -9.21 -0.72 22.55
N LEU A 212 -9.98 -0.34 21.52
CA LEU A 212 -11.39 0.03 21.65
C LEU A 212 -12.27 -1.14 22.09
N ALA A 213 -11.97 -2.35 21.60
CA ALA A 213 -12.68 -3.57 22.00
C ALA A 213 -12.28 -4.07 23.40
N GLY A 214 -11.21 -3.54 24.00
CA GLY A 214 -10.69 -3.99 25.29
C GLY A 214 -10.11 -5.40 25.24
N LYS A 215 -9.55 -5.81 24.10
CA LYS A 215 -8.99 -7.14 23.84
C LYS A 215 -7.47 -7.09 23.65
N LYS A 216 -6.78 -8.20 23.89
CA LYS A 216 -5.34 -8.35 23.68
C LYS A 216 -5.08 -9.21 22.45
N ILE A 217 -4.06 -8.87 21.65
CA ILE A 217 -3.74 -9.59 20.44
C ILE A 217 -3.41 -11.08 20.67
N SER A 218 -2.80 -11.43 21.81
CA SER A 218 -2.50 -12.81 22.22
C SER A 218 -3.72 -13.68 22.53
N ASP A 219 -4.86 -13.04 22.83
CA ASP A 219 -6.03 -13.73 23.34
C ASP A 219 -7.12 -13.94 22.29
N VAL A 220 -7.09 -13.17 21.21
CA VAL A 220 -8.13 -13.12 20.19
C VAL A 220 -8.06 -14.28 19.20
N ARG A 221 -9.24 -14.71 18.74
CA ARG A 221 -9.41 -15.63 17.62
C ARG A 221 -9.53 -14.85 16.33
N ILE A 222 -8.68 -15.17 15.35
CA ILE A 222 -8.56 -14.43 14.09
C ILE A 222 -8.91 -15.34 12.92
N VAL A 223 -9.84 -14.91 12.08
CA VAL A 223 -10.17 -15.57 10.82
C VAL A 223 -9.68 -14.69 9.68
N LEU A 224 -8.88 -15.27 8.76
CA LEU A 224 -8.45 -14.58 7.53
C LEU A 224 -9.08 -15.27 6.32
N TYR A 225 -9.91 -14.53 5.59
CA TYR A 225 -10.62 -15.03 4.43
C TYR A 225 -9.97 -14.55 3.13
N GLY A 226 -9.45 -15.52 2.36
CA GLY A 226 -8.60 -15.26 1.18
C GLY A 226 -7.10 -15.35 1.54
N ALA A 227 -6.44 -16.50 1.31
CA ALA A 227 -5.00 -16.66 1.56
C ALA A 227 -4.16 -16.21 0.35
N GLY A 228 -4.35 -14.95 -0.05
CA GLY A 228 -3.57 -14.24 -1.06
C GLY A 228 -2.28 -13.64 -0.49
N ALA A 229 -1.57 -12.85 -1.31
CA ALA A 229 -0.31 -12.20 -0.91
C ALA A 229 -0.48 -11.34 0.35
N SER A 230 -1.53 -10.53 0.40
CA SER A 230 -1.79 -9.63 1.54
C SER A 230 -2.10 -10.41 2.81
N ASN A 231 -3.11 -11.28 2.83
CA ASN A 231 -3.50 -12.02 4.05
C ASN A 231 -2.42 -12.98 4.55
N THR A 232 -1.62 -13.58 3.66
CA THR A 232 -0.47 -14.39 4.06
C THR A 232 0.56 -13.53 4.83
N THR A 233 0.78 -12.31 4.38
CA THR A 233 1.71 -11.38 5.04
C THR A 233 1.09 -10.74 6.29
N ILE A 234 -0.21 -10.41 6.29
CA ILE A 234 -0.94 -9.96 7.47
C ILE A 234 -0.82 -10.98 8.60
N ALA A 235 -1.08 -12.27 8.32
CA ALA A 235 -0.95 -13.33 9.31
C ALA A 235 0.46 -13.35 9.94
N ARG A 236 1.51 -13.26 9.11
CA ARG A 236 2.90 -13.20 9.60
C ARG A 236 3.16 -11.99 10.50
N LEU A 237 2.76 -10.79 10.08
CA LEU A 237 2.97 -9.59 10.91
C LEU A 237 2.18 -9.65 12.22
N LEU A 238 0.93 -10.13 12.21
CA LEU A 238 0.13 -10.32 13.42
C LEU A 238 0.79 -11.32 14.38
N ILE A 239 1.32 -12.45 13.87
CA ILE A 239 2.04 -13.44 14.68
C ILE A 239 3.32 -12.82 15.26
N THR A 240 4.08 -12.07 14.46
CA THR A 240 5.30 -11.41 14.92
C THR A 240 5.01 -10.35 15.98
N ASP A 241 3.86 -9.66 15.87
CA ASP A 241 3.38 -8.66 16.85
C ASP A 241 2.67 -9.29 18.08
N GLY A 242 2.65 -10.63 18.17
CA GLY A 242 2.20 -11.35 19.38
C GLY A 242 0.85 -12.05 19.29
N ALA A 243 0.25 -12.17 18.11
CA ALA A 243 -0.94 -13.02 17.93
C ALA A 243 -0.58 -14.50 18.09
N ASP A 244 -1.45 -15.27 18.73
CA ASP A 244 -1.29 -16.71 18.88
C ASP A 244 -1.67 -17.43 17.57
N PRO A 245 -0.72 -18.04 16.85
CA PRO A 245 -1.00 -18.73 15.58
C PRO A 245 -1.99 -19.88 15.76
N ALA A 246 -2.05 -20.52 16.93
CA ALA A 246 -3.00 -21.59 17.22
C ALA A 246 -4.46 -21.10 17.23
N LYS A 247 -4.70 -19.81 17.40
CA LYS A 247 -6.02 -19.16 17.37
C LYS A 247 -6.36 -18.55 16.01
N MET A 248 -5.55 -18.79 14.99
CA MET A 248 -5.76 -18.27 13.64
C MET A 248 -6.25 -19.37 12.69
N VAL A 249 -7.23 -19.01 11.86
CA VAL A 249 -7.74 -19.87 10.77
C VAL A 249 -7.73 -19.07 9.47
N LEU A 250 -7.03 -19.56 8.46
CA LEU A 250 -6.98 -18.97 7.14
C LEU A 250 -7.76 -19.83 6.14
N PHE A 251 -8.38 -19.18 5.16
CA PHE A 251 -9.07 -19.86 4.07
C PHE A 251 -8.54 -19.40 2.71
N ASP A 252 -8.34 -20.36 1.81
CA ASP A 252 -8.16 -20.09 0.39
C ASP A 252 -9.36 -20.59 -0.41
N THR A 253 -9.27 -20.55 -1.75
CA THR A 253 -10.34 -21.01 -2.65
C THR A 253 -10.67 -22.49 -2.55
N LYS A 254 -9.80 -23.30 -1.93
CA LYS A 254 -9.98 -24.75 -1.73
C LYS A 254 -10.41 -25.12 -0.31
N GLY A 255 -10.48 -24.14 0.60
CA GLY A 255 -10.89 -24.36 2.00
C GLY A 255 -9.88 -23.85 3.02
N ALA A 256 -10.00 -24.34 4.25
CA ALA A 256 -9.13 -23.95 5.35
C ALA A 256 -7.68 -24.41 5.15
N LEU A 257 -6.75 -23.56 5.60
CA LEU A 257 -5.34 -23.94 5.72
C LEU A 257 -5.15 -24.75 7.01
N HIS A 258 -4.46 -25.87 6.92
CA HIS A 258 -4.06 -26.73 8.04
C HIS A 258 -2.95 -27.69 7.58
N SER A 259 -2.32 -28.39 8.50
CA SER A 259 -1.18 -29.30 8.22
C SER A 259 -1.48 -30.45 7.28
N GLY A 260 -2.74 -30.76 7.00
CA GLY A 260 -3.18 -31.79 6.03
C GLY A 260 -3.41 -31.30 4.60
N ARG A 261 -3.01 -30.05 4.24
CA ARG A 261 -3.15 -29.51 2.87
C ARG A 261 -1.99 -29.97 1.97
N ASP A 262 -2.02 -31.24 1.57
CA ASP A 262 -1.00 -31.85 0.72
C ASP A 262 -0.87 -31.17 -0.65
N ASP A 263 -1.92 -30.56 -1.15
CA ASP A 263 -1.91 -29.80 -2.40
C ASP A 263 -1.01 -28.53 -2.32
N ILE A 264 -0.96 -27.89 -1.15
CA ILE A 264 -0.07 -26.75 -0.91
C ILE A 264 1.36 -27.24 -0.66
N LYS A 265 1.52 -28.31 0.15
CA LYS A 265 2.81 -28.91 0.46
C LYS A 265 3.54 -29.42 -0.78
N ALA A 266 2.83 -29.97 -1.74
CA ALA A 266 3.40 -30.52 -2.97
C ALA A 266 3.93 -29.45 -3.94
N ASP A 267 3.48 -28.21 -3.82
CA ASP A 267 3.93 -27.10 -4.68
C ASP A 267 4.83 -26.14 -3.91
N ALA A 268 6.15 -26.35 -4.06
CA ALA A 268 7.17 -25.56 -3.37
C ALA A 268 7.07 -24.03 -3.62
N ARG A 269 6.33 -23.57 -4.64
CA ARG A 269 6.11 -22.14 -4.88
C ARG A 269 5.24 -21.50 -3.80
N PHE A 270 4.40 -22.29 -3.12
CA PHE A 270 3.52 -21.83 -2.05
C PHE A 270 4.12 -22.00 -0.64
N TYR A 271 5.46 -21.98 -0.51
CA TYR A 271 6.17 -22.22 0.76
C TYR A 271 5.67 -21.32 1.91
N ARG A 272 5.39 -20.04 1.68
CA ARG A 272 4.85 -19.13 2.71
C ARG A 272 3.44 -19.52 3.17
N LYS A 273 2.62 -20.03 2.25
CA LYS A 273 1.30 -20.54 2.60
C LYS A 273 1.41 -21.86 3.35
N TRP A 274 2.38 -22.72 2.96
CA TRP A 274 2.66 -23.95 3.67
C TRP A 274 3.13 -23.72 5.10
N GLU A 275 4.01 -22.76 5.33
CA GLU A 275 4.42 -22.33 6.68
C GLU A 275 3.19 -22.01 7.57
N LEU A 276 2.20 -21.30 7.03
CA LEU A 276 0.96 -21.02 7.77
C LEU A 276 0.11 -22.30 8.00
N CYS A 277 0.09 -23.24 7.07
CA CYS A 277 -0.57 -24.54 7.27
C CYS A 277 0.04 -25.34 8.43
N GLU A 278 1.35 -25.23 8.66
CA GLU A 278 2.04 -25.92 9.75
C GLU A 278 1.83 -25.28 11.13
N HIS A 279 1.66 -23.95 11.17
CA HIS A 279 1.64 -23.20 12.42
C HIS A 279 0.25 -22.74 12.88
N THR A 280 -0.75 -22.70 11.97
CA THR A 280 -2.10 -22.24 12.29
C THR A 280 -3.12 -23.38 12.24
N ASN A 281 -4.32 -23.13 12.81
CA ASN A 281 -5.46 -24.05 12.78
C ASN A 281 -5.13 -25.50 13.22
N PRO A 282 -4.54 -25.70 14.40
CA PRO A 282 -4.12 -27.03 14.85
C PRO A 282 -5.29 -28.00 15.07
N THR A 283 -6.50 -27.49 15.24
CA THR A 283 -7.73 -28.30 15.43
C THR A 283 -8.44 -28.64 14.14
N HIS A 284 -7.87 -28.25 12.98
CA HIS A 284 -8.44 -28.50 11.67
C HIS A 284 -9.90 -28.04 11.53
N ILE A 285 -10.19 -26.79 11.91
CA ILE A 285 -11.48 -26.15 11.60
C ILE A 285 -11.55 -26.02 10.06
N LEU A 286 -12.56 -26.62 9.44
CA LEU A 286 -12.63 -26.77 7.99
C LEU A 286 -13.65 -25.87 7.32
N THR A 287 -14.62 -25.34 8.05
CA THR A 287 -15.71 -24.52 7.50
C THR A 287 -15.65 -23.08 8.03
N MET A 288 -16.11 -22.12 7.21
CA MET A 288 -16.26 -20.73 7.66
C MET A 288 -17.27 -20.62 8.79
N ASP A 289 -18.37 -21.37 8.74
CA ASP A 289 -19.38 -21.37 9.78
C ASP A 289 -18.80 -21.71 11.18
N ASP A 290 -17.90 -22.71 11.24
CA ASP A 290 -17.25 -23.08 12.49
C ASP A 290 -16.12 -22.12 12.91
N ALA A 291 -15.37 -21.61 11.93
CA ALA A 291 -14.30 -20.64 12.21
C ALA A 291 -14.84 -19.32 12.77
N MET A 292 -15.97 -18.85 12.24
CA MET A 292 -16.56 -17.57 12.63
C MET A 292 -17.24 -17.61 14.01
N LYS A 293 -17.66 -18.80 14.50
CA LYS A 293 -18.26 -18.92 15.84
C LYS A 293 -17.29 -18.47 16.93
N GLY A 294 -17.60 -17.33 17.56
CA GLY A 294 -16.79 -16.72 18.61
C GLY A 294 -15.43 -16.19 18.12
N ALA A 295 -15.26 -15.92 16.83
CA ALA A 295 -14.10 -15.21 16.32
C ALA A 295 -14.14 -13.73 16.75
N ASP A 296 -13.00 -13.19 17.17
CA ASP A 296 -12.88 -11.78 17.56
C ASP A 296 -12.63 -10.87 16.37
N ILE A 297 -11.84 -11.35 15.41
CA ILE A 297 -11.42 -10.58 14.24
C ILE A 297 -11.66 -11.42 12.98
N LEU A 298 -12.31 -10.80 11.99
CA LEU A 298 -12.33 -11.26 10.60
C LEU A 298 -11.54 -10.29 9.73
N ILE A 299 -10.58 -10.79 8.96
CA ILE A 299 -9.84 -10.02 7.95
C ILE A 299 -10.08 -10.69 6.59
N SER A 300 -10.79 -10.01 5.71
CA SER A 300 -11.11 -10.50 4.38
C SER A 300 -10.41 -9.68 3.30
N LEU A 301 -9.68 -10.36 2.44
CA LEU A 301 -9.05 -9.89 1.21
C LEU A 301 -9.22 -10.99 0.17
N SER A 302 -10.47 -11.23 -0.19
CA SER A 302 -10.90 -12.35 -1.02
C SER A 302 -11.45 -11.88 -2.37
N THR A 303 -12.58 -12.37 -2.80
CA THR A 303 -13.24 -11.95 -4.02
C THR A 303 -14.10 -10.71 -3.75
N PRO A 304 -14.03 -9.67 -4.60
CA PRO A 304 -14.93 -8.51 -4.47
C PRO A 304 -16.40 -8.92 -4.60
N GLY A 305 -17.25 -8.38 -3.71
CA GLY A 305 -18.70 -8.59 -3.76
C GLY A 305 -19.36 -8.55 -2.39
N PRO A 306 -20.52 -7.86 -2.23
CA PRO A 306 -21.10 -7.52 -0.92
C PRO A 306 -21.70 -8.72 -0.17
N ASP A 307 -21.85 -9.88 -0.82
CA ASP A 307 -22.45 -11.09 -0.25
C ASP A 307 -21.43 -12.22 -0.01
N VAL A 308 -20.14 -11.93 -0.17
CA VAL A 308 -19.06 -12.90 0.06
C VAL A 308 -18.91 -13.22 1.54
N ILE A 309 -19.03 -12.23 2.41
CA ILE A 309 -19.17 -12.39 3.86
C ILE A 309 -20.65 -12.37 4.21
N LYS A 310 -21.15 -13.47 4.78
CA LYS A 310 -22.55 -13.58 5.19
C LYS A 310 -22.79 -12.86 6.52
N GLY A 311 -23.90 -12.14 6.66
CA GLY A 311 -24.29 -11.50 7.91
C GLY A 311 -24.42 -12.49 9.09
N GLU A 312 -24.83 -13.72 8.81
CA GLU A 312 -24.92 -14.81 9.81
C GLU A 312 -23.56 -15.15 10.42
N TRP A 313 -22.48 -15.10 9.61
CA TRP A 313 -21.12 -15.30 10.11
C TRP A 313 -20.73 -14.19 11.09
N VAL A 314 -20.98 -12.93 10.71
CA VAL A 314 -20.71 -11.77 11.56
C VAL A 314 -21.50 -11.86 12.87
N LYS A 315 -22.78 -12.25 12.80
CA LYS A 315 -23.64 -12.44 13.99
C LYS A 315 -23.14 -13.52 14.93
N SER A 316 -22.41 -14.53 14.42
CA SER A 316 -21.86 -15.62 15.23
C SER A 316 -20.52 -15.30 15.90
N MET A 317 -19.92 -14.15 15.60
CA MET A 317 -18.65 -13.70 16.17
C MET A 317 -18.79 -13.38 17.67
N ALA A 318 -17.65 -13.18 18.31
CA ALA A 318 -17.56 -12.76 19.71
C ALA A 318 -18.15 -11.36 19.95
N ASP A 319 -18.50 -11.06 21.20
CA ASP A 319 -18.83 -9.70 21.59
C ASP A 319 -17.71 -8.72 21.20
N ARG A 320 -18.08 -7.49 20.79
CA ARG A 320 -17.17 -6.47 20.25
C ARG A 320 -16.25 -6.99 19.14
N SER A 321 -16.86 -7.69 18.19
CA SER A 321 -16.17 -8.23 17.02
C SER A 321 -15.68 -7.14 16.07
N ILE A 322 -14.58 -7.43 15.38
CA ILE A 322 -13.88 -6.52 14.47
C ILE A 322 -13.88 -7.16 13.08
N VAL A 323 -14.35 -6.42 12.07
CA VAL A 323 -14.45 -6.89 10.68
C VAL A 323 -13.68 -5.98 9.76
N PHE A 324 -12.68 -6.52 9.05
CA PHE A 324 -11.97 -5.89 7.95
C PHE A 324 -12.44 -6.53 6.64
N ALA A 325 -13.21 -5.80 5.82
CA ALA A 325 -13.68 -6.22 4.50
C ALA A 325 -12.98 -5.38 3.44
N CYS A 326 -11.81 -5.81 3.00
CA CYS A 326 -10.85 -4.95 2.31
C CYS A 326 -10.75 -5.21 0.79
N ALA A 327 -11.60 -6.06 0.19
CA ALA A 327 -11.61 -6.27 -1.25
C ALA A 327 -12.00 -4.97 -2.00
N ASN A 328 -11.33 -4.75 -3.12
CA ASN A 328 -11.59 -3.65 -4.03
C ASN A 328 -12.03 -4.18 -5.42
N PRO A 329 -12.94 -3.51 -6.14
CA PRO A 329 -13.58 -2.22 -5.82
C PRO A 329 -14.81 -2.31 -4.90
N VAL A 330 -15.29 -3.52 -4.58
CA VAL A 330 -16.48 -3.76 -3.75
C VAL A 330 -16.08 -4.60 -2.54
N PRO A 331 -16.35 -4.13 -1.29
CA PRO A 331 -16.03 -4.90 -0.11
C PRO A 331 -16.86 -6.19 -0.04
N GLU A 332 -16.34 -7.19 0.66
CA GLU A 332 -16.98 -8.51 0.80
C GLU A 332 -18.28 -8.46 1.62
N ILE A 333 -18.47 -7.41 2.40
CA ILE A 333 -19.71 -7.01 3.06
C ILE A 333 -19.65 -5.48 3.22
N TYR A 334 -20.78 -4.81 2.99
CA TYR A 334 -20.82 -3.37 3.25
C TYR A 334 -20.78 -3.05 4.74
N PRO A 335 -20.11 -1.95 5.18
CA PRO A 335 -20.00 -1.58 6.59
C PRO A 335 -21.34 -1.49 7.31
N TYR A 336 -22.38 -0.95 6.67
CA TYR A 336 -23.71 -0.86 7.28
C TYR A 336 -24.32 -2.25 7.52
N ALA A 337 -24.14 -3.20 6.59
CA ALA A 337 -24.65 -4.56 6.72
C ALA A 337 -23.88 -5.34 7.80
N ALA A 338 -22.56 -5.16 7.90
CA ALA A 338 -21.75 -5.76 8.95
C ALA A 338 -22.12 -5.23 10.33
N LYS A 339 -22.38 -3.91 10.47
CA LYS A 339 -22.85 -3.31 11.73
C LYS A 339 -24.25 -3.79 12.10
N GLU A 340 -25.17 -3.89 11.15
CA GLU A 340 -26.50 -4.47 11.37
C GLU A 340 -26.44 -5.92 11.84
N ALA A 341 -25.46 -6.69 11.33
CA ALA A 341 -25.19 -8.06 11.78
C ALA A 341 -24.50 -8.14 13.15
N GLY A 342 -24.09 -7.03 13.76
CA GLY A 342 -23.54 -6.95 15.11
C GLY A 342 -22.04 -6.70 15.20
N ALA A 343 -21.34 -6.40 14.11
CA ALA A 343 -19.93 -6.00 14.16
C ALA A 343 -19.76 -4.69 14.95
N TYR A 344 -18.80 -4.67 15.88
CA TYR A 344 -18.51 -3.50 16.72
C TYR A 344 -17.68 -2.46 15.93
N ILE A 345 -16.63 -2.92 15.23
CA ILE A 345 -15.78 -2.08 14.37
C ILE A 345 -15.75 -2.70 12.99
N VAL A 346 -15.93 -1.86 11.96
CA VAL A 346 -15.83 -2.27 10.57
C VAL A 346 -14.84 -1.37 9.85
N ALA A 347 -13.90 -1.98 9.11
CA ALA A 347 -12.92 -1.30 8.26
C ALA A 347 -13.00 -1.83 6.82
N THR A 348 -12.65 -1.00 5.85
CA THR A 348 -12.62 -1.37 4.42
C THR A 348 -11.38 -0.81 3.72
N GLY A 349 -11.11 -1.29 2.50
CA GLY A 349 -10.08 -0.70 1.64
C GLY A 349 -10.51 0.60 0.94
N ARG A 350 -11.78 1.02 1.07
CA ARG A 350 -12.36 2.15 0.34
C ARG A 350 -12.36 3.43 1.17
N GLY A 351 -12.00 4.56 0.51
CA GLY A 351 -11.97 5.87 1.15
C GLY A 351 -13.34 6.55 1.33
N ASP A 352 -14.40 5.99 0.76
CA ASP A 352 -15.77 6.49 0.89
C ASP A 352 -16.52 5.85 2.09
N PHE A 353 -15.84 5.02 2.88
CA PHE A 353 -16.34 4.46 4.12
C PHE A 353 -15.41 4.80 5.30
N PRO A 354 -15.93 4.79 6.54
CA PRO A 354 -15.11 4.92 7.74
C PRO A 354 -14.01 3.86 7.82
N ASN A 355 -12.94 4.15 8.56
CA ASN A 355 -11.83 3.21 8.79
C ASN A 355 -11.21 2.68 7.50
N GLN A 356 -10.83 3.59 6.59
CA GLN A 356 -10.13 3.19 5.37
C GLN A 356 -8.76 2.59 5.71
N VAL A 357 -8.58 1.30 5.43
CA VAL A 357 -7.29 0.61 5.52
C VAL A 357 -6.69 0.55 4.11
N ASN A 358 -5.83 1.51 3.81
CA ASN A 358 -5.20 1.64 2.50
C ASN A 358 -3.68 1.79 2.67
N ASN A 359 -2.91 1.03 1.90
CA ASN A 359 -1.43 1.04 1.96
C ASN A 359 -0.80 2.41 1.67
N SER A 360 -1.55 3.34 1.07
CA SER A 360 -1.10 4.72 0.81
C SER A 360 -0.72 5.52 2.07
N ILE A 361 -1.18 5.11 3.26
CA ILE A 361 -0.77 5.74 4.51
C ILE A 361 0.49 5.11 5.12
N GLY A 362 1.01 4.01 4.57
CA GLY A 362 2.18 3.29 5.08
C GLY A 362 3.42 3.45 4.20
N PHE A 363 3.36 3.00 2.93
CA PHE A 363 4.57 2.91 2.12
C PHE A 363 5.35 4.24 1.93
N PRO A 364 4.74 5.45 1.92
CA PRO A 364 5.51 6.67 1.77
C PRO A 364 6.45 6.94 2.96
N GLY A 365 5.98 6.71 4.18
CA GLY A 365 6.78 6.84 5.39
C GLY A 365 7.82 5.74 5.53
N ILE A 366 7.46 4.48 5.23
CA ILE A 366 8.37 3.34 5.27
C ILE A 366 9.56 3.55 4.33
N LEU A 367 9.30 3.89 3.05
CA LEU A 367 10.36 4.11 2.07
C LEU A 367 11.19 5.35 2.42
N LYS A 368 10.54 6.43 2.92
CA LYS A 368 11.26 7.62 3.39
C LYS A 368 12.20 7.28 4.54
N GLY A 369 11.74 6.55 5.54
CA GLY A 369 12.55 6.13 6.69
C GLY A 369 13.74 5.28 6.26
N ALA A 370 13.52 4.28 5.41
CA ALA A 370 14.58 3.41 4.88
C ALA A 370 15.64 4.19 4.09
N LEU A 371 15.21 5.13 3.22
CA LEU A 371 16.12 5.96 2.43
C LEU A 371 16.95 6.91 3.28
N MET A 372 16.37 7.54 4.32
CA MET A 372 17.08 8.50 5.19
C MET A 372 18.30 7.90 5.87
N VAL A 373 18.22 6.64 6.27
CA VAL A 373 19.32 5.91 6.91
C VAL A 373 20.07 5.00 5.93
N ARG A 374 19.73 5.07 4.63
CA ARG A 374 20.33 4.23 3.56
C ARG A 374 20.32 2.77 3.96
N ALA A 375 19.14 2.28 4.38
CA ALA A 375 18.97 0.90 4.80
C ALA A 375 19.37 -0.08 3.69
N ARG A 376 19.88 -1.26 4.07
CA ARG A 376 20.20 -2.36 3.12
C ARG A 376 18.96 -3.19 2.80
N LYS A 377 18.04 -3.29 3.77
CA LYS A 377 16.78 -4.06 3.67
C LYS A 377 15.67 -3.30 4.39
N ILE A 378 14.43 -3.62 4.07
CA ILE A 378 13.27 -3.34 4.92
C ILE A 378 12.91 -4.65 5.62
N THR A 379 13.03 -4.67 6.95
CA THR A 379 12.72 -5.82 7.80
C THR A 379 11.23 -5.86 8.16
N ASP A 380 10.76 -7.00 8.64
CA ASP A 380 9.39 -7.10 9.15
C ASP A 380 9.21 -6.22 10.41
N ASN A 381 10.28 -6.07 11.25
CA ASN A 381 10.26 -5.15 12.39
C ASN A 381 10.07 -3.69 11.96
N MET A 382 10.64 -3.26 10.83
CA MET A 382 10.44 -1.91 10.30
C MET A 382 8.97 -1.70 9.87
N ALA A 383 8.32 -2.71 9.28
CA ALA A 383 6.91 -2.66 8.95
C ALA A 383 6.01 -2.62 10.19
N ILE A 384 6.38 -3.37 11.23
CA ILE A 384 5.68 -3.35 12.54
C ILE A 384 5.86 -1.98 13.22
N ALA A 385 7.09 -1.42 13.20
CA ALA A 385 7.33 -0.09 13.74
C ALA A 385 6.51 1.00 13.03
N ALA A 386 6.35 0.91 11.72
CA ALA A 386 5.44 1.78 10.96
C ALA A 386 3.99 1.61 11.41
N ALA A 387 3.51 0.36 11.56
CA ALA A 387 2.15 0.08 12.01
C ALA A 387 1.87 0.66 13.40
N HIS A 388 2.80 0.48 14.35
CA HIS A 388 2.71 1.09 15.69
C HIS A 388 2.72 2.62 15.64
N SER A 389 3.57 3.22 14.80
CA SER A 389 3.63 4.68 14.61
C SER A 389 2.30 5.24 14.09
N LEU A 390 1.70 4.59 13.08
CA LEU A 390 0.38 4.95 12.55
C LEU A 390 -0.71 4.82 13.61
N ALA A 391 -0.72 3.71 14.36
CA ALA A 391 -1.69 3.47 15.42
C ALA A 391 -1.55 4.49 16.56
N GLU A 392 -0.33 4.79 17.01
CA GLU A 392 -0.06 5.77 18.07
C GLU A 392 -0.44 7.19 17.64
N TYR A 393 -0.17 7.56 16.38
CA TYR A 393 -0.60 8.85 15.85
C TYR A 393 -2.11 9.01 15.91
N ALA A 394 -2.88 8.02 15.44
CA ALA A 394 -4.34 8.06 15.52
C ALA A 394 -4.83 8.08 16.99
N GLU A 395 -4.23 7.30 17.88
CA GLU A 395 -4.57 7.27 19.29
C GLU A 395 -4.38 8.63 19.97
N LYS A 396 -3.25 9.32 19.70
CA LYS A 396 -2.97 10.68 20.23
C LYS A 396 -3.97 11.71 19.73
N ARG A 397 -4.46 11.55 18.52
CA ARG A 397 -5.52 12.39 17.95
C ARG A 397 -6.90 12.10 18.57
N GLY A 398 -7.08 10.91 19.11
CA GLY A 398 -8.33 10.38 19.60
C GLY A 398 -8.98 9.40 18.63
N ILE A 399 -9.10 8.13 19.03
CA ILE A 399 -9.71 7.06 18.23
C ILE A 399 -11.15 6.80 18.67
N HIS A 400 -11.99 6.36 17.74
CA HIS A 400 -13.33 5.84 17.99
C HIS A 400 -13.69 4.76 16.97
N ILE A 401 -14.85 4.10 17.13
CA ILE A 401 -15.21 2.92 16.31
C ILE A 401 -15.26 3.14 14.80
N ASP A 402 -15.39 4.39 14.37
CA ASP A 402 -15.39 4.78 12.96
C ASP A 402 -14.12 5.54 12.55
N ASP A 403 -13.09 5.60 13.42
CA ASP A 403 -11.83 6.30 13.16
C ASP A 403 -10.67 5.67 13.94
N ILE A 404 -10.10 4.58 13.39
CA ILE A 404 -9.06 3.77 14.04
C ILE A 404 -7.66 3.94 13.42
N VAL A 405 -7.55 4.56 12.25
CA VAL A 405 -6.28 4.78 11.53
C VAL A 405 -6.24 6.20 10.96
N PRO A 406 -5.06 6.78 10.73
CA PRO A 406 -4.96 8.06 10.02
C PRO A 406 -5.46 7.90 8.58
N ASN A 407 -5.81 9.02 7.97
CA ASN A 407 -6.08 9.10 6.53
C ASN A 407 -4.97 9.86 5.79
N MET A 408 -4.99 9.83 4.45
CA MET A 408 -3.97 10.48 3.61
C MET A 408 -3.91 12.02 3.75
N GLU A 409 -4.97 12.65 4.23
CA GLU A 409 -5.03 14.11 4.41
C GLU A 409 -4.20 14.54 5.62
N GLU A 410 -4.01 13.64 6.58
CA GLU A 410 -3.24 13.85 7.79
C GLU A 410 -1.73 13.79 7.53
N ALA A 411 -1.24 14.66 6.65
CA ALA A 411 0.16 14.66 6.21
C ALA A 411 1.21 14.70 7.34
N ALA A 412 0.81 15.12 8.54
CA ALA A 412 1.68 15.12 9.71
C ALA A 412 2.08 13.72 10.19
N VAL A 413 1.37 12.66 9.80
CA VAL A 413 1.70 11.28 10.19
C VAL A 413 2.99 10.78 9.57
N PHE A 414 3.25 11.10 8.32
CA PHE A 414 4.37 10.54 7.56
C PHE A 414 5.77 10.87 8.12
N PRO A 415 6.06 12.07 8.66
CA PRO A 415 7.32 12.32 9.35
C PRO A 415 7.53 11.45 10.59
N TYR A 416 6.49 11.18 11.38
CA TYR A 416 6.57 10.28 12.55
C TYR A 416 6.87 8.85 12.11
N GLU A 417 6.09 8.34 11.18
CA GLU A 417 6.28 7.00 10.63
C GLU A 417 7.69 6.82 10.06
N ALA A 418 8.16 7.76 9.23
CA ALA A 418 9.50 7.71 8.65
C ALA A 418 10.62 7.72 9.72
N ALA A 419 10.44 8.50 10.80
CA ALA A 419 11.40 8.53 11.90
C ALA A 419 11.44 7.20 12.65
N ASP A 420 10.29 6.61 12.96
CA ASP A 420 10.21 5.33 13.69
C ASP A 420 10.75 4.17 12.86
N VAL A 421 10.47 4.14 11.56
CA VAL A 421 11.06 3.18 10.62
C VAL A 421 12.59 3.34 10.54
N ALA A 422 13.10 4.57 10.50
CA ALA A 422 14.55 4.84 10.51
C ALA A 422 15.21 4.34 11.80
N MET A 423 14.58 4.57 12.96
CA MET A 423 15.07 4.07 14.25
C MET A 423 15.08 2.55 14.29
N GLN A 424 14.05 1.89 13.78
CA GLN A 424 14.01 0.45 13.72
C GLN A 424 15.08 -0.13 12.78
N ALA A 425 15.30 0.51 11.62
CA ALA A 425 16.38 0.11 10.71
C ALA A 425 17.77 0.18 11.38
N ILE A 426 18.00 1.18 12.23
CA ILE A 426 19.23 1.32 13.02
C ILE A 426 19.32 0.20 14.07
N ALA A 427 18.21 -0.07 14.79
CA ALA A 427 18.14 -1.11 15.80
C ALA A 427 18.36 -2.51 15.21
N ASP A 428 17.84 -2.78 14.03
CA ASP A 428 18.01 -4.04 13.29
C ASP A 428 19.42 -4.18 12.65
N GLY A 429 20.27 -3.14 12.74
CA GLY A 429 21.62 -3.16 12.17
C GLY A 429 21.68 -3.10 10.64
N VAL A 430 20.58 -2.71 9.97
CA VAL A 430 20.51 -2.64 8.50
C VAL A 430 20.80 -1.25 7.94
N ALA A 431 20.89 -0.23 8.77
CA ALA A 431 21.18 1.15 8.39
C ALA A 431 22.67 1.35 8.05
N ARG A 432 22.98 2.18 7.04
CA ARG A 432 24.34 2.67 6.73
C ARG A 432 24.66 4.00 7.42
N VAL A 433 23.64 4.74 7.81
CA VAL A 433 23.75 6.05 8.45
C VAL A 433 22.95 6.02 9.75
N THR A 434 23.51 6.54 10.81
CA THR A 434 22.83 6.69 12.11
C THR A 434 22.32 8.11 12.25
N LEU A 435 21.06 8.24 12.66
CA LEU A 435 20.39 9.50 12.99
C LEU A 435 19.74 9.34 14.37
N THR A 436 19.55 10.44 15.05
CA THR A 436 18.59 10.48 16.17
C THR A 436 17.16 10.52 15.63
N ARG A 437 16.18 10.13 16.45
CA ARG A 437 14.76 10.17 16.06
C ARG A 437 14.32 11.59 15.67
N GLU A 438 14.81 12.61 16.39
CA GLU A 438 14.51 14.01 16.09
C GLU A 438 15.11 14.45 14.76
N GLU A 439 16.36 14.12 14.46
CA GLU A 439 16.99 14.43 13.17
C GLU A 439 16.24 13.75 12.02
N ALA A 440 15.84 12.48 12.18
CA ALA A 440 15.05 11.76 11.20
C ALA A 440 13.68 12.42 10.98
N PHE A 441 12.97 12.77 12.06
CA PHE A 441 11.69 13.46 12.00
C PHE A 441 11.79 14.81 11.28
N GLN A 442 12.72 15.67 11.67
CA GLN A 442 12.89 17.00 11.06
C GLN A 442 13.29 16.89 9.59
N LYS A 443 14.15 15.94 9.25
CA LYS A 443 14.53 15.68 7.86
C LYS A 443 13.32 15.23 7.03
N ALA A 444 12.55 14.26 7.49
CA ALA A 444 11.35 13.79 6.81
C ALA A 444 10.34 14.93 6.61
N LYS A 445 10.05 15.67 7.69
CA LYS A 445 9.13 16.81 7.66
C LYS A 445 9.55 17.84 6.61
N LYS A 446 10.82 18.27 6.63
CA LYS A 446 11.36 19.24 5.67
C LYS A 446 11.24 18.76 4.23
N ASP A 447 11.58 17.49 3.95
CA ASP A 447 11.59 16.95 2.61
C ASP A 447 10.15 16.80 2.06
N ILE A 448 9.19 16.39 2.90
CA ILE A 448 7.76 16.28 2.57
C ILE A 448 7.15 17.67 2.31
N GLU A 449 7.39 18.63 3.21
CA GLU A 449 6.91 20.01 3.05
C GLU A 449 7.46 20.62 1.76
N HIS A 450 8.75 20.40 1.46
CA HIS A 450 9.37 20.89 0.24
C HIS A 450 8.70 20.31 -1.01
N ALA A 451 8.43 19.00 -1.05
CA ALA A 451 7.79 18.35 -2.18
C ALA A 451 6.36 18.87 -2.42
N ARG A 452 5.59 19.06 -1.34
CA ARG A 452 4.22 19.62 -1.42
C ARG A 452 4.22 21.07 -1.86
N CYS A 453 5.14 21.89 -1.32
CA CYS A 453 5.29 23.28 -1.73
C CYS A 453 5.72 23.40 -3.21
N LEU A 454 6.59 22.52 -3.68
CA LEU A 454 6.98 22.49 -5.09
C LEU A 454 5.77 22.22 -6.00
N THR A 455 4.99 21.18 -5.72
CA THR A 455 3.78 20.86 -6.49
C THR A 455 2.80 22.03 -6.50
N ARG A 456 2.53 22.63 -5.31
CA ARG A 456 1.65 23.78 -5.21
C ARG A 456 2.18 24.98 -6.03
N SER A 457 3.48 25.25 -5.94
CA SER A 457 4.10 26.37 -6.69
C SER A 457 4.01 26.16 -8.21
N LEU A 458 4.08 24.92 -8.68
CA LEU A 458 3.90 24.60 -10.11
C LEU A 458 2.44 24.83 -10.55
N MET A 459 1.47 24.47 -9.72
CA MET A 459 0.05 24.78 -9.96
C MET A 459 -0.23 26.28 -9.94
N ASP A 460 0.23 26.98 -8.90
CA ASP A 460 0.00 28.43 -8.74
C ASP A 460 0.60 29.27 -9.87
N LYS A 461 1.67 28.77 -10.49
CA LYS A 461 2.33 29.43 -11.63
C LYS A 461 1.86 28.94 -13.00
N GLY A 462 0.90 28.04 -13.04
CA GLY A 462 0.35 27.49 -14.29
C GLY A 462 1.29 26.55 -15.05
N PHE A 463 2.29 25.95 -14.38
CA PHE A 463 3.09 24.85 -14.96
C PHE A 463 2.39 23.49 -14.87
N ILE A 464 1.41 23.39 -13.98
CA ILE A 464 0.45 22.30 -13.91
C ILE A 464 -0.92 22.94 -14.09
N ASP A 465 -1.58 22.62 -15.17
CA ASP A 465 -2.92 23.14 -15.47
C ASP A 465 -3.97 22.59 -14.51
N MET A 466 -4.97 23.40 -14.18
CA MET A 466 -6.16 22.92 -13.49
C MET A 466 -7.02 22.06 -14.43
N PRO A 467 -7.72 21.02 -13.92
CA PRO A 467 -8.60 20.22 -14.78
C PRO A 467 -9.68 21.08 -15.39
N PRO A 468 -10.04 20.89 -16.67
CA PRO A 468 -11.12 21.64 -17.32
C PRO A 468 -12.44 21.51 -16.53
N ALA A 469 -13.13 22.62 -16.31
CA ALA A 469 -14.34 22.67 -15.49
C ALA A 469 -15.47 21.74 -16.00
N ASP A 470 -15.50 21.44 -17.29
CA ASP A 470 -16.49 20.55 -17.91
C ASP A 470 -16.12 19.06 -17.78
N MET A 471 -14.85 18.72 -17.48
CA MET A 471 -14.41 17.33 -17.32
C MET A 471 -15.14 16.67 -16.14
N ILE A 472 -15.14 17.32 -14.99
CA ILE A 472 -15.79 16.82 -13.75
C ILE A 472 -17.30 16.66 -13.99
N ARG A 473 -17.92 17.64 -14.61
CA ARG A 473 -19.37 17.58 -14.93
C ARG A 473 -19.71 16.44 -15.89
N LYS A 474 -18.93 16.26 -16.96
CA LYS A 474 -19.13 15.16 -17.92
C LYS A 474 -19.01 13.80 -17.25
N ALA A 475 -18.04 13.61 -16.36
CA ALA A 475 -17.87 12.38 -15.61
C ALA A 475 -19.07 12.12 -14.66
N LEU A 476 -19.59 13.18 -14.02
CA LEU A 476 -20.76 13.08 -13.15
C LEU A 476 -22.02 12.70 -13.94
N ASP A 477 -22.30 13.40 -15.05
CA ASP A 477 -23.46 13.14 -15.93
C ASP A 477 -23.39 11.70 -16.49
N PHE A 478 -22.20 11.24 -16.88
CA PHE A 478 -21.98 9.87 -17.33
C PHE A 478 -22.33 8.86 -16.23
N ALA A 479 -21.82 9.05 -15.01
CA ALA A 479 -22.08 8.14 -13.89
C ALA A 479 -23.56 8.07 -13.52
N ILE A 480 -24.25 9.21 -13.49
CA ILE A 480 -25.69 9.29 -13.22
C ILE A 480 -26.46 8.53 -14.31
N GLY A 481 -26.11 8.72 -15.58
CA GLY A 481 -26.74 8.03 -16.72
C GLY A 481 -26.61 6.51 -16.62
N GLN A 482 -25.43 6.00 -16.22
CA GLN A 482 -25.15 4.56 -16.09
C GLN A 482 -25.91 3.88 -14.93
N VAL A 483 -26.37 4.64 -13.95
CA VAL A 483 -27.10 4.08 -12.79
C VAL A 483 -28.61 4.22 -12.96
N LYS A 484 -29.08 5.21 -13.72
CA LYS A 484 -30.51 5.41 -14.03
C LYS A 484 -31.01 4.55 -15.18
N GLY A 485 -30.15 4.16 -16.13
CA GLY A 485 -30.46 3.27 -17.26
C GLY A 485 -30.24 1.83 -16.91
#